data_da1337f60b232ed25841157a614f0915
#
_entry.id   da1337f60b232ed25841157a614f0915
#
_cell.length_a   1.000
_cell.length_b   1.000
_cell.length_c   1.000
_cell.angle_alpha   90.00
_cell.angle_beta   90.00
_cell.angle_gamma   90.00
#
_symmetry.space_group_name_H-M   'P 1'
#
loop_
_entity.id
_entity.type
_entity.pdbx_description
1 polymer ?
#
loop_
_entity_poly.entity_id
_entity_poly.type
_entity_poly.pdbx_seq_one_letter_code
_entity_poly.pdbx_strand_id
1 'polypeptide(L)'
;SDGDFHQGGGAFNWKGLYNEESGIIAGDLEFHDWDISEVVRFLGLPISNISGTVNGGMSLSGTMEDPNITFRAKVNGGQLANAVLGEGDIDFSYINHALSIRKLYIPVGEGILAAQGGMSSNGDFDIQAAASNMDISWIPRVTEKENITLDGKMTAAVDLKGTKENPQIDFSVGIDHPVYNGYAFDDISFMGNTEGDVIYISQALARRNPYKASMKGSIPVNVLTRVPSANAAPLDLDINLDHADMNALALFFNPVTSAEGPIKGYVKVSGAWDDPELRGDVSVKNGRIELLTLHDPIFPLNMDVKFDGKSATVEGNAVFGTGKSSVKGGLEWDRGAIIAYNGEAHLHAPDIHSDYYKGSLDADFGLGEVMDVPGIEGNIHVHDALVEFPLTLLSDSGSSSIPALIKLEVLVGDNVRAKSSSLYDLRLTGNIEAEGPVSAPAVIGKVNVEKGTVKVNMTEFNISSGYAAWNGEQGNILPAIHMKGTTKVGSYNITAEMDGIPGNLKTEFHSEPYLNDSQILMLLTLHANPEGDNTEAIKGALFNAGLTMVLGNSVQDFFKETIGLDMISITSSLTDYYDSRTVNNDNYYYIKIGKYLFNNFMLTATTGVN
;
A
#
# COMPACT_ATOMS: atom_id res chain seq x y z
N SER A 1 3.95 19.02 57.24
CA SER A 1 4.01 17.56 57.02
C SER A 1 5.31 17.22 56.32
N ASP A 2 5.95 16.17 56.82
CA ASP A 2 7.10 15.55 56.16
C ASP A 2 6.61 14.18 55.66
N GLY A 3 7.04 13.76 54.52
CA GLY A 3 6.69 12.46 53.97
C GLY A 3 7.72 11.95 52.97
N ASP A 4 8.03 10.66 53.12
CA ASP A 4 8.79 9.91 52.12
C ASP A 4 7.84 9.02 51.38
N PHE A 5 7.82 9.14 50.06
CA PHE A 5 7.02 8.32 49.17
C PHE A 5 7.92 7.56 48.21
N HIS A 6 7.59 6.29 47.96
CA HIS A 6 8.28 5.47 46.98
C HIS A 6 7.27 4.99 45.94
N GLN A 7 7.58 5.20 44.69
CA GLN A 7 6.79 4.66 43.57
C GLN A 7 7.72 4.06 42.50
N GLY A 8 7.59 2.78 42.26
CA GLY A 8 8.53 2.06 41.41
C GLY A 8 9.94 2.04 41.98
N GLY A 9 10.93 2.54 41.23
CA GLY A 9 12.32 2.74 41.70
C GLY A 9 12.60 4.13 42.25
N GLY A 10 11.65 5.07 42.13
CA GLY A 10 11.86 6.48 42.51
C GLY A 10 11.49 6.78 43.96
N ALA A 11 12.20 7.73 44.55
CA ALA A 11 11.96 8.23 45.89
C ALA A 11 11.62 9.73 45.87
N PHE A 12 10.66 10.12 46.69
CA PHE A 12 10.22 11.50 46.85
C PHE A 12 10.34 11.88 48.34
N ASN A 13 11.00 12.97 48.62
CA ASN A 13 11.06 13.58 49.95
C ASN A 13 10.31 14.90 49.91
N TRP A 14 9.24 14.99 50.66
CA TRP A 14 8.46 16.22 50.79
C TRP A 14 8.61 16.83 52.18
N LYS A 15 8.89 18.12 52.19
CA LYS A 15 8.85 18.95 53.40
C LYS A 15 8.01 20.18 53.15
N GLY A 16 6.87 20.31 53.81
CA GLY A 16 6.02 21.44 53.49
C GLY A 16 4.98 21.78 54.55
N LEU A 17 4.45 22.99 54.43
CA LEU A 17 3.40 23.59 55.24
C LEU A 17 2.21 23.91 54.34
N TYR A 18 1.02 23.63 54.83
CA TYR A 18 -0.22 24.09 54.26
C TYR A 18 -1.08 24.71 55.37
N ASN A 19 -1.57 25.92 55.15
CA ASN A 19 -2.46 26.61 56.06
C ASN A 19 -3.85 26.67 55.41
N GLU A 20 -4.82 25.96 55.96
CA GLU A 20 -6.19 25.89 55.46
C GLU A 20 -6.93 27.22 55.45
N GLU A 21 -6.68 28.10 56.48
CA GLU A 21 -7.36 29.36 56.59
C GLU A 21 -6.89 30.42 55.59
N SER A 22 -5.58 30.45 55.31
CA SER A 22 -5.00 31.43 54.38
C SER A 22 -4.74 30.87 52.98
N GLY A 23 -4.91 29.56 52.76
CA GLY A 23 -4.54 28.88 51.52
C GLY A 23 -3.06 28.89 51.20
N ILE A 24 -2.20 29.33 52.16
CA ILE A 24 -0.74 29.42 51.95
C ILE A 24 -0.13 28.04 51.90
N ILE A 25 0.67 27.81 50.86
CA ILE A 25 1.51 26.62 50.68
C ILE A 25 2.98 27.03 50.67
N ALA A 26 3.83 26.24 51.30
CA ALA A 26 5.28 26.38 51.20
C ALA A 26 5.92 25.01 51.41
N GLY A 27 6.85 24.63 50.57
CA GLY A 27 7.54 23.37 50.73
C GLY A 27 8.55 23.09 49.62
N ASP A 28 9.36 22.11 49.92
CA ASP A 28 10.38 21.59 49.02
C ASP A 28 10.10 20.11 48.76
N LEU A 29 10.17 19.72 47.52
CA LEU A 29 10.08 18.35 47.04
C LEU A 29 11.44 18.00 46.43
N GLU A 30 12.07 16.96 46.93
CA GLU A 30 13.24 16.36 46.31
C GLU A 30 12.82 15.00 45.73
N PHE A 31 13.26 14.71 44.51
CA PHE A 31 13.00 13.45 43.85
C PHE A 31 14.29 12.83 43.29
N HIS A 32 14.39 11.52 43.47
CA HIS A 32 15.48 10.71 42.98
C HIS A 32 14.93 9.57 42.13
N ASP A 33 15.53 9.40 40.95
CA ASP A 33 15.16 8.36 39.97
C ASP A 33 13.67 8.33 39.63
N TRP A 34 13.03 9.51 39.60
CA TRP A 34 11.63 9.63 39.18
C TRP A 34 11.45 9.33 37.70
N ASP A 35 10.45 8.49 37.36
CA ASP A 35 10.17 8.10 35.99
C ASP A 35 9.78 9.32 35.14
N ILE A 36 10.52 9.55 34.06
CA ILE A 36 10.29 10.67 33.15
C ILE A 36 8.90 10.60 32.49
N SER A 37 8.34 9.40 32.29
CA SER A 37 7.00 9.22 31.73
C SER A 37 5.90 9.82 32.62
N GLU A 38 6.10 9.77 33.95
CA GLU A 38 5.21 10.40 34.93
C GLU A 38 5.31 11.91 34.87
N VAL A 39 6.52 12.45 34.69
CA VAL A 39 6.76 13.89 34.53
C VAL A 39 6.05 14.42 33.29
N VAL A 40 6.21 13.73 32.17
CA VAL A 40 5.57 14.08 30.89
C VAL A 40 4.04 14.06 31.00
N ARG A 41 3.50 13.04 31.68
CA ARG A 41 2.07 12.92 31.95
C ARG A 41 1.56 14.02 32.88
N PHE A 42 2.31 14.35 33.93
CA PHE A 42 1.95 15.42 34.85
C PHE A 42 1.90 16.79 34.16
N LEU A 43 2.83 17.04 33.21
CA LEU A 43 2.85 18.27 32.41
C LEU A 43 1.81 18.28 31.28
N GLY A 44 1.05 17.20 31.08
CA GLY A 44 0.04 17.10 30.02
C GLY A 44 0.61 17.09 28.60
N LEU A 45 1.88 16.70 28.44
CA LEU A 45 2.51 16.65 27.14
C LEU A 45 2.08 15.38 26.39
N PRO A 46 1.70 15.45 25.10
CA PRO A 46 1.25 14.31 24.30
C PRO A 46 2.45 13.49 23.79
N ILE A 47 3.31 13.05 24.68
CA ILE A 47 4.52 12.26 24.35
C ILE A 47 4.30 10.84 24.89
N SER A 48 4.26 9.86 24.01
CA SER A 48 4.22 8.43 24.32
C SER A 48 5.61 7.81 24.10
N ASN A 49 5.79 6.58 24.59
CA ASN A 49 7.02 5.80 24.40
C ASN A 49 8.29 6.49 24.91
N ILE A 50 8.21 7.14 26.06
CA ILE A 50 9.36 7.73 26.77
C ILE A 50 9.66 6.94 28.04
N SER A 51 10.93 6.69 28.31
CA SER A 51 11.45 6.06 29.52
C SER A 51 12.72 6.72 29.98
N GLY A 52 13.08 6.53 31.22
CA GLY A 52 14.27 7.12 31.84
C GLY A 52 13.96 7.68 33.23
N THR A 53 14.94 8.29 33.86
CA THR A 53 14.78 8.86 35.20
C THR A 53 15.24 10.31 35.26
N VAL A 54 14.64 11.06 36.19
CA VAL A 54 15.03 12.43 36.51
C VAL A 54 15.33 12.55 38.00
N ASN A 55 16.37 13.31 38.31
CA ASN A 55 16.76 13.68 39.66
C ASN A 55 16.67 15.19 39.82
N GLY A 56 16.15 15.65 40.96
CA GLY A 56 16.04 17.09 41.12
C GLY A 56 15.19 17.52 42.30
N GLY A 57 14.70 18.75 42.21
CA GLY A 57 13.86 19.32 43.24
C GLY A 57 12.90 20.38 42.70
N MET A 58 11.83 20.55 43.42
CA MET A 58 10.83 21.59 43.21
C MET A 58 10.57 22.32 44.52
N SER A 59 10.71 23.64 44.51
CA SER A 59 10.29 24.48 45.59
C SER A 59 8.95 25.15 45.27
N LEU A 60 8.04 25.09 46.20
CA LEU A 60 6.67 25.59 46.09
C LEU A 60 6.42 26.63 47.21
N SER A 61 5.84 27.77 46.86
CA SER A 61 5.43 28.81 47.81
C SER A 61 4.24 29.60 47.24
N GLY A 62 3.61 30.43 48.06
CA GLY A 62 2.46 31.24 47.66
C GLY A 62 1.13 30.63 48.12
N THR A 63 0.11 30.68 47.31
CA THR A 63 -1.22 30.10 47.61
C THR A 63 -1.57 29.04 46.58
N MET A 64 -2.62 28.23 46.82
CA MET A 64 -3.12 27.27 45.85
C MET A 64 -3.64 27.94 44.57
N GLU A 65 -4.12 29.19 44.67
CA GLU A 65 -4.62 29.97 43.53
C GLU A 65 -3.49 30.68 42.77
N ASP A 66 -2.42 31.06 43.49
CA ASP A 66 -1.25 31.76 42.97
C ASP A 66 0.06 31.11 43.47
N PRO A 67 0.44 29.96 42.92
CA PRO A 67 1.64 29.25 43.33
C PRO A 67 2.90 29.87 42.71
N ASN A 68 3.96 29.99 43.53
CA ASN A 68 5.31 30.21 43.03
C ASN A 68 6.04 28.88 42.99
N ILE A 69 6.52 28.48 41.81
CA ILE A 69 7.17 27.19 41.57
C ILE A 69 8.60 27.45 41.06
N THR A 70 9.57 26.78 41.62
CA THR A 70 10.91 26.66 41.03
C THR A 70 11.23 25.18 40.86
N PHE A 71 11.56 24.78 39.65
CA PHE A 71 11.85 23.40 39.30
C PHE A 71 13.24 23.29 38.70
N ARG A 72 14.05 22.37 39.23
CA ARG A 72 15.35 22.02 38.68
C ARG A 72 15.52 20.51 38.67
N ALA A 73 15.84 19.98 37.53
CA ALA A 73 16.03 18.55 37.38
C ALA A 73 17.15 18.23 36.39
N LYS A 74 17.76 17.08 36.59
CA LYS A 74 18.66 16.44 35.65
C LYS A 74 17.98 15.18 35.10
N VAL A 75 17.95 15.06 33.80
CA VAL A 75 17.60 13.81 33.11
C VAL A 75 18.83 12.91 33.14
N ASN A 76 18.71 11.69 33.67
CA ASN A 76 19.83 10.75 33.82
C ASN A 76 19.95 9.77 32.64
N GLY A 77 19.36 10.12 31.48
CA GLY A 77 19.29 9.25 30.33
C GLY A 77 17.99 8.47 30.25
N GLY A 78 17.81 7.73 29.19
CA GLY A 78 16.60 6.98 28.92
C GLY A 78 16.39 6.71 27.43
N GLN A 79 15.14 6.59 27.03
CA GLN A 79 14.77 6.39 25.63
C GLN A 79 13.51 7.20 25.28
N LEU A 80 13.47 7.75 24.09
CA LEU A 80 12.30 8.30 23.44
C LEU A 80 12.06 7.47 22.17
N ALA A 81 11.07 6.59 22.21
CA ALA A 81 10.88 5.54 21.21
C ALA A 81 12.17 4.71 21.01
N ASN A 82 12.83 4.87 19.84
CA ASN A 82 14.12 4.21 19.54
C ASN A 82 15.35 5.11 19.74
N ALA A 83 15.16 6.38 20.08
CA ALA A 83 16.27 7.31 20.32
C ALA A 83 16.72 7.27 21.78
N VAL A 84 18.04 7.28 22.00
CA VAL A 84 18.62 7.33 23.34
C VAL A 84 18.55 8.75 23.87
N LEU A 85 18.00 8.95 25.07
CA LEU A 85 18.08 10.21 25.78
C LEU A 85 19.42 10.28 26.55
N GLY A 86 20.15 11.35 26.34
CA GLY A 86 21.37 11.63 27.09
C GLY A 86 21.10 12.34 28.43
N GLU A 87 22.20 12.71 29.14
CA GLU A 87 22.08 13.51 30.32
C GLU A 87 21.63 14.93 29.95
N GLY A 88 20.53 15.38 30.56
CA GLY A 88 19.91 16.66 30.25
C GLY A 88 19.69 17.51 31.49
N ASP A 89 19.45 18.81 31.29
CA ASP A 89 19.16 19.77 32.34
C ASP A 89 17.82 20.47 32.08
N ILE A 90 17.00 20.57 33.12
CA ILE A 90 15.73 21.29 33.13
C ILE A 90 15.75 22.28 34.29
N ASP A 91 15.63 23.57 34.02
CA ASP A 91 15.56 24.64 35.03
C ASP A 91 14.53 25.68 34.59
N PHE A 92 13.40 25.71 35.30
CA PHE A 92 12.38 26.73 35.11
C PHE A 92 11.81 27.23 36.43
N SER A 93 11.19 28.40 36.39
CA SER A 93 10.41 28.94 37.51
C SER A 93 9.14 29.61 37.00
N TYR A 94 8.10 29.50 37.80
CA TYR A 94 6.86 30.24 37.66
C TYR A 94 6.64 31.04 38.95
N ILE A 95 6.84 32.35 38.90
CA ILE A 95 6.80 33.25 40.07
C ILE A 95 6.02 34.49 39.69
N ASN A 96 5.02 34.84 40.51
CA ASN A 96 4.16 36.00 40.27
C ASN A 96 3.59 36.03 38.85
N HIS A 97 3.00 34.92 38.40
CA HIS A 97 2.44 34.75 37.07
C HIS A 97 3.45 34.82 35.90
N ALA A 98 4.75 34.94 36.19
CA ALA A 98 5.78 34.95 35.17
C ALA A 98 6.49 33.58 35.09
N LEU A 99 6.55 32.99 33.88
CA LEU A 99 7.34 31.79 33.58
C LEU A 99 8.74 32.21 33.12
N SER A 100 9.77 31.61 33.71
CA SER A 100 11.13 31.74 33.21
C SER A 100 11.75 30.36 33.00
N ILE A 101 12.06 30.03 31.76
CA ILE A 101 12.82 28.85 31.36
C ILE A 101 14.27 29.28 31.26
N ARG A 102 15.05 28.99 32.30
CA ARG A 102 16.46 29.35 32.32
C ARG A 102 17.30 28.41 31.49
N LYS A 103 16.92 27.14 31.49
CA LYS A 103 17.58 26.10 30.70
C LYS A 103 16.64 24.92 30.50
N LEU A 104 16.43 24.55 29.27
CA LEU A 104 15.99 23.22 28.85
C LEU A 104 17.03 22.71 27.87
N TYR A 105 17.70 21.61 28.21
CA TYR A 105 18.73 21.00 27.38
C TYR A 105 18.60 19.48 27.48
N ILE A 106 18.26 18.83 26.42
CA ILE A 106 18.04 17.38 26.39
C ILE A 106 18.70 16.81 25.12
N PRO A 107 19.79 16.05 25.26
CA PRO A 107 20.36 15.29 24.16
C PRO A 107 19.42 14.14 23.78
N VAL A 108 19.15 13.95 22.46
CA VAL A 108 18.33 12.90 21.91
C VAL A 108 19.09 12.24 20.76
N GLY A 109 19.64 11.04 20.99
CA GLY A 109 20.56 10.39 20.06
C GLY A 109 21.82 11.24 19.87
N GLU A 110 22.10 11.60 18.62
CA GLU A 110 23.20 12.53 18.26
C GLU A 110 22.78 14.00 18.26
N GLY A 111 21.48 14.27 18.44
CA GLY A 111 20.91 15.60 18.41
C GLY A 111 20.71 16.21 19.79
N ILE A 112 20.30 17.48 19.80
CA ILE A 112 20.05 18.27 21.01
C ILE A 112 18.72 19.00 20.84
N LEU A 113 17.88 18.96 21.87
CA LEU A 113 16.72 19.82 22.05
C LEU A 113 17.06 20.85 23.15
N ALA A 114 16.90 22.14 22.87
CA ALA A 114 17.13 23.21 23.80
C ALA A 114 16.01 24.25 23.75
N ALA A 115 15.70 24.86 24.92
CA ALA A 115 14.80 26.01 25.00
C ALA A 115 15.21 26.93 26.14
N GLN A 116 14.92 28.23 25.97
CA GLN A 116 15.11 29.28 26.96
C GLN A 116 14.09 30.40 26.75
N GLY A 117 13.96 31.29 27.74
CA GLY A 117 13.05 32.43 27.66
C GLY A 117 11.93 32.34 28.70
N GLY A 118 10.73 32.81 28.37
CA GLY A 118 9.65 32.76 29.33
C GLY A 118 8.38 33.52 28.91
N MET A 119 7.56 33.75 29.92
CA MET A 119 6.33 34.56 29.82
C MET A 119 6.36 35.58 30.95
N SER A 120 6.17 36.84 30.62
CA SER A 120 6.06 37.91 31.64
C SER A 120 4.76 37.77 32.45
N SER A 121 4.69 38.46 33.59
CA SER A 121 3.46 38.50 34.40
C SER A 121 2.25 39.10 33.69
N ASN A 122 2.46 39.84 32.60
CA ASN A 122 1.40 40.38 31.74
C ASN A 122 0.95 39.40 30.66
N GLY A 123 1.58 38.22 30.59
CA GLY A 123 1.25 37.18 29.60
C GLY A 123 2.00 37.30 28.27
N ASP A 124 3.00 38.20 28.17
CA ASP A 124 3.84 38.31 26.97
C ASP A 124 4.88 37.18 26.92
N PHE A 125 4.93 36.45 25.82
CA PHE A 125 5.93 35.39 25.56
C PHE A 125 7.20 35.97 24.94
N ASP A 126 8.34 35.41 25.35
CA ASP A 126 9.63 35.52 24.67
C ASP A 126 10.39 34.21 24.93
N ILE A 127 10.11 33.21 24.08
CA ILE A 127 10.62 31.84 24.21
C ILE A 127 11.33 31.45 22.91
N GLN A 128 12.55 30.97 23.06
CA GLN A 128 13.36 30.42 21.98
C GLN A 128 13.55 28.93 22.18
N ALA A 129 13.26 28.14 21.17
CA ALA A 129 13.50 26.70 21.17
C ALA A 129 14.27 26.30 19.91
N ALA A 130 15.15 25.33 20.05
CA ALA A 130 15.95 24.81 18.95
C ALA A 130 16.13 23.29 19.05
N ALA A 131 16.09 22.62 17.92
CA ALA A 131 16.57 21.27 17.75
C ALA A 131 17.75 21.27 16.79
N SER A 132 18.82 20.56 17.11
CA SER A 132 20.02 20.49 16.26
C SER A 132 20.39 19.04 16.02
N ASN A 133 20.63 18.68 14.76
CA ASN A 133 21.05 17.34 14.32
C ASN A 133 20.16 16.21 14.90
N MET A 134 18.86 16.45 15.03
CA MET A 134 17.89 15.54 15.60
C MET A 134 17.52 14.45 14.60
N ASP A 135 17.74 13.20 14.93
CA ASP A 135 17.21 12.08 14.16
C ASP A 135 15.68 12.09 14.22
N ILE A 136 15.00 12.00 13.07
CA ILE A 136 13.55 12.07 13.00
C ILE A 136 12.85 10.71 12.88
N SER A 137 13.59 9.61 12.85
CA SER A 137 13.05 8.25 12.71
C SER A 137 12.14 7.80 13.86
N TRP A 138 12.22 8.47 15.01
CA TRP A 138 11.36 8.22 16.17
C TRP A 138 9.97 8.88 16.06
N ILE A 139 9.80 9.91 15.22
CA ILE A 139 8.55 10.69 15.11
C ILE A 139 7.34 9.81 14.78
N PRO A 140 7.36 8.89 13.79
CA PRO A 140 6.22 8.06 13.49
C PRO A 140 5.73 7.20 14.67
N ARG A 141 6.66 6.71 15.50
CA ARG A 141 6.33 5.88 16.67
C ARG A 141 5.72 6.69 17.80
N VAL A 142 6.19 7.91 18.03
CA VAL A 142 5.64 8.80 19.06
C VAL A 142 4.27 9.34 18.65
N THR A 143 4.04 9.53 17.34
CA THR A 143 2.77 10.01 16.80
C THR A 143 1.78 8.90 16.45
N GLU A 144 2.10 7.63 16.79
CA GLU A 144 1.28 6.44 16.53
C GLU A 144 0.93 6.22 15.04
N LYS A 145 1.84 6.64 14.15
CA LYS A 145 1.73 6.48 12.68
C LYS A 145 2.75 5.47 12.17
N GLU A 146 2.69 4.25 12.66
CA GLU A 146 3.67 3.19 12.39
C GLU A 146 3.74 2.74 10.91
N ASN A 147 2.73 3.07 10.11
CA ASN A 147 2.70 2.81 8.67
C ASN A 147 3.57 3.79 7.84
N ILE A 148 4.18 4.80 8.50
CA ILE A 148 5.08 5.76 7.86
C ILE A 148 6.52 5.43 8.25
N THR A 149 7.41 5.33 7.27
CA THR A 149 8.85 5.32 7.49
C THR A 149 9.41 6.71 7.25
N LEU A 150 10.14 7.23 8.25
CA LEU A 150 10.76 8.54 8.21
C LEU A 150 12.20 8.42 8.71
N ASP A 151 13.14 9.05 8.01
CA ASP A 151 14.55 9.12 8.39
C ASP A 151 15.12 10.50 7.99
N GLY A 152 16.24 10.88 8.60
CA GLY A 152 16.94 12.14 8.32
C GLY A 152 17.37 12.86 9.57
N LYS A 153 18.17 13.91 9.40
CA LYS A 153 18.69 14.77 10.47
C LYS A 153 18.03 16.14 10.41
N MET A 154 17.25 16.47 11.43
CA MET A 154 16.50 17.72 11.51
C MET A 154 17.27 18.76 12.33
N THR A 155 17.31 19.98 11.82
CA THR A 155 17.65 21.19 12.55
C THR A 155 16.48 22.15 12.49
N ALA A 156 15.99 22.61 13.64
CA ALA A 156 14.84 23.49 13.72
C ALA A 156 15.08 24.60 14.74
N ALA A 157 14.51 25.76 14.49
CA ALA A 157 14.46 26.87 15.44
C ALA A 157 13.06 27.47 15.45
N VAL A 158 12.60 27.84 16.63
CA VAL A 158 11.31 28.49 16.87
C VAL A 158 11.53 29.65 17.84
N ASP A 159 11.05 30.82 17.47
CA ASP A 159 11.02 32.03 18.30
C ASP A 159 9.54 32.41 18.53
N LEU A 160 9.06 32.26 19.75
CA LEU A 160 7.69 32.57 20.16
C LEU A 160 7.68 33.88 20.93
N LYS A 161 6.95 34.86 20.40
CA LYS A 161 6.73 36.19 21.00
C LYS A 161 5.26 36.55 21.06
N GLY A 162 4.93 37.68 21.66
CA GLY A 162 3.56 38.18 21.75
C GLY A 162 2.81 37.65 22.94
N THR A 163 1.48 37.63 22.87
CA THR A 163 0.58 37.20 23.93
C THR A 163 -0.14 35.89 23.57
N LYS A 164 -0.83 35.31 24.57
CA LYS A 164 -1.67 34.11 24.33
C LYS A 164 -2.77 34.34 23.28
N GLU A 165 -3.31 35.56 23.25
CA GLU A 165 -4.37 35.98 22.31
C GLU A 165 -3.82 36.29 20.92
N ASN A 166 -2.56 36.70 20.84
CA ASN A 166 -1.89 37.04 19.57
C ASN A 166 -0.42 36.53 19.58
N PRO A 167 -0.21 35.22 19.49
CA PRO A 167 1.14 34.65 19.44
C PRO A 167 1.80 34.96 18.08
N GLN A 168 3.04 35.35 18.11
CA GLN A 168 3.91 35.52 16.96
C GLN A 168 4.98 34.43 17.01
N ILE A 169 5.00 33.57 16.01
CA ILE A 169 5.93 32.44 15.95
C ILE A 169 6.75 32.58 14.67
N ASP A 170 8.04 32.80 14.81
CA ASP A 170 8.99 32.64 13.71
C ASP A 170 9.57 31.23 13.78
N PHE A 171 9.60 30.54 12.65
CA PHE A 171 10.13 29.18 12.64
C PHE A 171 10.99 28.91 11.40
N SER A 172 11.97 28.04 11.57
CA SER A 172 12.77 27.47 10.49
C SER A 172 13.04 25.99 10.78
N VAL A 173 12.90 25.17 9.76
CA VAL A 173 13.17 23.73 9.83
C VAL A 173 13.98 23.36 8.60
N GLY A 174 15.08 22.67 8.79
CA GLY A 174 15.87 22.02 7.75
C GLY A 174 16.03 20.55 8.08
N ILE A 175 15.93 19.69 7.09
CA ILE A 175 16.13 18.26 7.23
C ILE A 175 17.14 17.83 6.18
N ASP A 176 18.25 17.29 6.63
CA ASP A 176 19.30 16.76 5.78
C ASP A 176 19.05 15.29 5.47
N HIS A 177 19.14 14.93 4.19
CA HIS A 177 18.94 13.59 3.65
C HIS A 177 17.66 12.90 4.16
N PRO A 178 16.49 13.58 4.10
CA PRO A 178 15.25 12.95 4.56
C PRO A 178 14.83 11.81 3.64
N VAL A 179 14.35 10.73 4.26
CA VAL A 179 13.71 9.60 3.55
C VAL A 179 12.29 9.47 4.07
N TYR A 180 11.32 9.50 3.17
CA TYR A 180 9.90 9.31 3.47
C TYR A 180 9.35 8.12 2.66
N ASN A 181 8.94 7.07 3.33
CA ASN A 181 8.44 5.82 2.71
C ASN A 181 9.36 5.30 1.60
N GLY A 182 10.68 5.32 1.86
CA GLY A 182 11.70 4.88 0.91
C GLY A 182 12.11 5.92 -0.15
N TYR A 183 11.40 7.05 -0.26
CA TYR A 183 11.76 8.12 -1.16
C TYR A 183 12.74 9.10 -0.48
N ALA A 184 13.97 9.18 -1.02
CA ALA A 184 15.03 10.00 -0.46
C ALA A 184 15.11 11.38 -1.12
N PHE A 185 15.32 12.43 -0.32
CA PHE A 185 15.67 13.77 -0.76
C PHE A 185 17.10 14.11 -0.33
N ASP A 186 17.71 15.11 -0.99
CA ASP A 186 18.98 15.67 -0.51
C ASP A 186 18.74 16.56 0.71
N ASP A 187 17.74 17.43 0.61
CA ASP A 187 17.29 18.27 1.73
C ASP A 187 15.85 18.75 1.56
N ILE A 188 15.22 19.04 2.68
CA ILE A 188 13.95 19.74 2.78
C ILE A 188 14.12 20.91 3.75
N SER A 189 13.65 22.10 3.38
CA SER A 189 13.63 23.26 4.28
C SER A 189 12.28 23.96 4.26
N PHE A 190 11.90 24.47 5.42
CA PHE A 190 10.64 25.17 5.63
C PHE A 190 10.84 26.33 6.59
N MET A 191 10.48 27.55 6.18
CA MET A 191 10.64 28.76 6.97
C MET A 191 9.41 29.64 6.84
N GLY A 192 9.04 30.28 7.93
CA GLY A 192 7.90 31.18 7.96
C GLY A 192 7.64 31.77 9.32
N ASN A 193 6.51 32.45 9.43
CA ASN A 193 6.03 33.04 10.66
C ASN A 193 4.51 32.94 10.75
N THR A 194 3.98 33.18 11.96
CA THR A 194 2.52 33.30 12.16
C THR A 194 2.17 34.73 12.54
N GLU A 195 1.05 35.22 12.01
CA GLU A 195 0.41 36.45 12.45
C GLU A 195 -1.10 36.20 12.64
N GLY A 196 -1.56 36.21 13.88
CA GLY A 196 -2.93 35.80 14.22
C GLY A 196 -3.23 34.35 13.77
N ASP A 197 -4.29 34.18 12.97
CA ASP A 197 -4.71 32.86 12.47
C ASP A 197 -4.12 32.49 11.12
N VAL A 198 -3.03 33.16 10.68
CA VAL A 198 -2.37 32.93 9.40
C VAL A 198 -0.93 32.51 9.59
N ILE A 199 -0.53 31.47 8.88
CA ILE A 199 0.86 31.04 8.74
C ILE A 199 1.37 31.55 7.40
N TYR A 200 2.39 32.40 7.43
CA TYR A 200 3.11 32.88 6.26
C TYR A 200 4.32 32.02 6.01
N ILE A 201 4.35 31.37 4.87
CA ILE A 201 5.46 30.55 4.40
C ILE A 201 6.35 31.44 3.55
N SER A 202 7.48 31.83 4.08
CA SER A 202 8.47 32.63 3.33
C SER A 202 9.20 31.76 2.31
N GLN A 203 9.45 30.48 2.67
CA GLN A 203 10.05 29.49 1.81
C GLN A 203 9.73 28.08 2.30
N ALA A 204 9.28 27.21 1.41
CA ALA A 204 9.35 25.78 1.52
C ALA A 204 10.10 25.24 0.29
N LEU A 205 11.08 24.38 0.50
CA LEU A 205 11.95 23.86 -0.55
C LEU A 205 12.17 22.37 -0.33
N ALA A 206 12.04 21.58 -1.39
CA ALA A 206 12.45 20.18 -1.43
C ALA A 206 13.40 19.96 -2.61
N ARG A 207 14.55 19.33 -2.36
CA ARG A 207 15.57 19.04 -3.39
C ARG A 207 15.91 17.56 -3.40
N ARG A 208 16.09 17.07 -4.62
CA ARG A 208 16.70 15.79 -4.95
C ARG A 208 17.43 15.97 -6.28
N ASN A 209 18.70 16.29 -6.22
CA ASN A 209 19.45 16.70 -7.41
C ASN A 209 19.27 15.74 -8.60
N PRO A 210 18.97 16.24 -9.81
CA PRO A 210 18.88 17.67 -10.19
C PRO A 210 17.50 18.33 -9.95
N TYR A 211 16.59 17.68 -9.27
CA TYR A 211 15.18 18.06 -9.10
C TYR A 211 14.97 19.02 -7.92
N LYS A 212 14.01 19.95 -8.10
CA LYS A 212 13.67 20.95 -7.11
C LYS A 212 12.20 21.36 -7.19
N ALA A 213 11.55 21.44 -6.03
CA ALA A 213 10.23 22.04 -5.87
C ALA A 213 10.25 23.08 -4.76
N SER A 214 9.53 24.19 -4.93
CA SER A 214 9.42 25.24 -3.92
C SER A 214 8.02 25.79 -3.80
N MET A 215 7.69 26.29 -2.60
CA MET A 215 6.41 26.89 -2.28
C MET A 215 6.62 28.09 -1.37
N LYS A 216 5.78 29.13 -1.53
CA LYS A 216 5.67 30.29 -0.64
C LYS A 216 4.23 30.76 -0.59
N GLY A 217 3.88 31.60 0.41
CA GLY A 217 2.55 32.19 0.51
C GLY A 217 1.97 32.08 1.90
N SER A 218 0.65 31.94 2.03
CA SER A 218 -0.01 31.86 3.32
C SER A 218 -1.07 30.77 3.38
N ILE A 219 -1.21 30.17 4.58
CA ILE A 219 -2.24 29.20 4.91
C ILE A 219 -2.89 29.59 6.23
N PRO A 220 -4.20 29.41 6.41
CA PRO A 220 -4.83 29.62 7.70
C PRO A 220 -4.46 28.53 8.71
N VAL A 221 -4.29 28.87 9.97
CA VAL A 221 -3.89 27.95 11.05
C VAL A 221 -4.85 26.75 11.19
N ASN A 222 -6.15 26.96 10.90
CA ASN A 222 -7.17 25.92 10.97
C ASN A 222 -6.96 24.75 9.98
N VAL A 223 -6.10 24.89 8.97
CA VAL A 223 -5.66 23.79 8.11
C VAL A 223 -4.95 22.70 8.93
N LEU A 224 -4.16 23.11 9.93
CA LEU A 224 -3.44 22.16 10.81
C LEU A 224 -4.40 21.39 11.73
N THR A 225 -5.45 22.04 12.18
CA THR A 225 -6.46 21.44 13.07
C THR A 225 -7.56 20.71 12.31
N ARG A 226 -7.66 20.92 10.99
CA ARG A 226 -8.72 20.41 10.09
C ARG A 226 -10.14 20.78 10.55
N VAL A 227 -10.29 21.87 11.30
CA VAL A 227 -11.59 22.37 11.74
C VAL A 227 -12.04 23.49 10.80
N PRO A 228 -13.15 23.32 10.05
CA PRO A 228 -13.68 24.38 9.20
C PRO A 228 -14.06 25.61 10.02
N SER A 229 -13.70 26.80 9.54
CA SER A 229 -14.08 28.07 10.12
C SER A 229 -14.60 29.00 9.03
N ALA A 230 -15.82 29.49 9.19
CA ALA A 230 -16.43 30.39 8.22
C ALA A 230 -15.68 31.73 8.01
N ASN A 231 -14.82 32.09 8.98
CA ASN A 231 -14.02 33.32 8.96
C ASN A 231 -12.52 33.05 8.76
N ALA A 232 -12.14 31.83 8.33
CA ALA A 232 -10.73 31.53 8.07
C ALA A 232 -10.18 32.39 6.93
N ALA A 233 -8.93 32.79 7.06
CA ALA A 233 -8.22 33.44 5.96
C ALA A 233 -8.16 32.51 4.74
N PRO A 234 -8.20 33.02 3.52
CA PRO A 234 -8.05 32.19 2.33
C PRO A 234 -6.62 31.65 2.20
N LEU A 235 -6.48 30.53 1.49
CA LEU A 235 -5.20 30.07 0.96
C LEU A 235 -4.65 31.10 -0.04
N ASP A 236 -3.35 31.28 -0.03
CA ASP A 236 -2.62 32.05 -1.03
C ASP A 236 -1.21 31.45 -1.18
N LEU A 237 -1.08 30.44 -2.05
CA LEU A 237 0.16 29.68 -2.22
C LEU A 237 0.65 29.76 -3.66
N ASP A 238 1.93 30.05 -3.81
CA ASP A 238 2.68 29.97 -5.05
C ASP A 238 3.56 28.73 -5.02
N ILE A 239 3.26 27.74 -5.85
CA ILE A 239 4.02 26.50 -6.00
C ILE A 239 4.80 26.55 -7.31
N ASN A 240 6.11 26.42 -7.23
CA ASN A 240 6.99 26.37 -8.39
C ASN A 240 7.67 24.99 -8.47
N LEU A 241 7.44 24.31 -9.58
CA LEU A 241 8.02 23.02 -9.93
C LEU A 241 9.14 23.27 -10.97
N ASP A 242 10.29 23.73 -10.48
CA ASP A 242 11.47 23.90 -11.32
C ASP A 242 12.23 22.57 -11.41
N HIS A 243 11.86 21.72 -12.38
CA HIS A 243 12.33 20.36 -12.50
C HIS A 243 12.03 19.54 -11.23
N ALA A 244 10.77 19.49 -10.78
CA ALA A 244 10.39 18.61 -9.69
C ALA A 244 10.53 17.12 -10.11
N ASP A 245 10.85 16.26 -9.17
CA ASP A 245 11.07 14.84 -9.45
C ASP A 245 9.77 14.10 -9.69
N MET A 246 9.63 13.51 -10.85
CA MET A 246 8.49 12.68 -11.22
C MET A 246 8.38 11.39 -10.38
N ASN A 247 9.50 10.91 -9.82
CA ASN A 247 9.50 9.73 -8.97
C ASN A 247 8.68 9.89 -7.67
N ALA A 248 8.38 11.14 -7.27
CA ALA A 248 7.44 11.39 -6.19
C ALA A 248 6.03 10.84 -6.47
N LEU A 249 5.65 10.58 -7.72
CA LEU A 249 4.38 9.95 -8.07
C LEU A 249 4.22 8.56 -7.48
N ALA A 250 5.32 7.79 -7.32
CA ALA A 250 5.30 6.46 -6.70
C ALA A 250 4.82 6.49 -5.24
N LEU A 251 4.90 7.63 -4.55
CA LEU A 251 4.38 7.79 -3.19
C LEU A 251 2.83 7.84 -3.14
N PHE A 252 2.19 8.21 -4.25
CA PHE A 252 0.74 8.46 -4.32
C PHE A 252 0.00 7.43 -5.17
N PHE A 253 0.70 6.73 -6.07
CA PHE A 253 0.10 5.79 -7.03
C PHE A 253 0.75 4.42 -6.90
N ASN A 254 0.13 3.51 -6.16
CA ASN A 254 0.65 2.15 -5.91
C ASN A 254 1.07 1.34 -7.13
N PRO A 255 0.43 1.45 -8.32
CA PRO A 255 0.89 0.73 -9.51
C PRO A 255 2.22 1.23 -10.07
N VAL A 256 2.67 2.44 -9.71
CA VAL A 256 3.92 3.04 -10.18
C VAL A 256 5.07 2.56 -9.28
N THR A 257 5.97 1.78 -9.84
CA THR A 257 7.17 1.30 -9.13
C THR A 257 8.33 2.28 -9.22
N SER A 258 8.44 2.98 -10.34
CA SER A 258 9.44 4.00 -10.60
C SER A 258 8.92 5.03 -11.59
N ALA A 259 9.31 6.27 -11.42
CA ALA A 259 9.07 7.32 -12.39
C ALA A 259 10.29 8.24 -12.49
N GLU A 260 10.73 8.54 -13.68
CA GLU A 260 11.91 9.38 -13.95
C GLU A 260 11.55 10.52 -14.86
N GLY A 261 12.12 11.69 -14.61
CA GLY A 261 11.96 12.87 -15.42
C GLY A 261 11.55 14.12 -14.65
N PRO A 262 11.74 15.30 -15.25
CA PRO A 262 11.40 16.55 -14.61
C PRO A 262 9.92 16.88 -14.79
N ILE A 263 9.26 17.26 -13.70
CA ILE A 263 7.99 17.99 -13.73
C ILE A 263 8.31 19.48 -13.70
N LYS A 264 7.77 20.23 -14.63
CA LYS A 264 7.90 21.69 -14.69
C LYS A 264 6.53 22.33 -14.59
N GLY A 265 6.44 23.44 -13.87
CA GLY A 265 5.19 24.17 -13.80
C GLY A 265 5.14 25.17 -12.68
N TYR A 266 4.07 25.92 -12.70
CA TYR A 266 3.70 26.87 -11.67
C TYR A 266 2.23 26.71 -11.36
N VAL A 267 1.89 26.60 -10.08
CA VAL A 267 0.50 26.50 -9.62
C VAL A 267 0.26 27.51 -8.51
N LYS A 268 -0.68 28.41 -8.74
CA LYS A 268 -1.25 29.29 -7.72
C LYS A 268 -2.44 28.57 -7.09
N VAL A 269 -2.42 28.42 -5.76
CA VAL A 269 -3.56 27.91 -4.98
C VAL A 269 -4.16 29.05 -4.20
N SER A 270 -5.47 29.28 -4.32
CA SER A 270 -6.19 30.35 -3.65
C SER A 270 -7.56 29.90 -3.18
N GLY A 271 -8.28 30.73 -2.39
CA GLY A 271 -9.63 30.45 -1.92
C GLY A 271 -9.67 29.73 -0.58
N ALA A 272 -10.82 29.12 -0.24
CA ALA A 272 -10.98 28.39 1.01
C ALA A 272 -10.15 27.08 0.98
N TRP A 273 -9.64 26.68 2.13
CA TRP A 273 -8.80 25.47 2.21
C TRP A 273 -9.57 24.17 1.89
N ASP A 274 -10.86 24.14 2.11
CA ASP A 274 -11.78 23.04 1.80
C ASP A 274 -12.42 23.16 0.41
N ASP A 275 -12.18 24.29 -0.28
CA ASP A 275 -12.68 24.57 -1.62
C ASP A 275 -11.66 25.43 -2.40
N PRO A 276 -10.46 24.90 -2.69
CA PRO A 276 -9.39 25.66 -3.31
C PRO A 276 -9.62 25.90 -4.80
N GLU A 277 -9.19 27.06 -5.25
CA GLU A 277 -9.01 27.40 -6.66
C GLU A 277 -7.53 27.23 -7.06
N LEU A 278 -7.31 26.57 -8.18
CA LEU A 278 -5.98 26.34 -8.74
C LEU A 278 -5.82 27.08 -10.07
N ARG A 279 -4.70 27.75 -10.29
CA ARG A 279 -4.37 28.41 -11.58
C ARG A 279 -2.93 28.19 -11.95
N GLY A 280 -2.69 27.85 -13.20
CA GLY A 280 -1.35 27.62 -13.71
C GLY A 280 -1.27 26.40 -14.60
N ASP A 281 -0.05 25.93 -14.81
CA ASP A 281 0.23 24.79 -15.67
C ASP A 281 1.35 23.93 -15.10
N VAL A 282 1.24 22.63 -15.38
CA VAL A 282 2.23 21.62 -15.03
C VAL A 282 2.50 20.74 -16.25
N SER A 283 3.75 20.48 -16.55
CA SER A 283 4.12 19.65 -17.68
C SER A 283 5.22 18.64 -17.36
N VAL A 284 5.12 17.49 -18.01
CA VAL A 284 6.15 16.46 -18.08
C VAL A 284 6.57 16.32 -19.53
N LYS A 285 7.87 16.30 -19.80
CA LYS A 285 8.42 16.05 -21.14
C LYS A 285 9.48 14.97 -21.04
N ASN A 286 9.35 13.95 -21.91
CA ASN A 286 10.23 12.77 -21.92
C ASN A 286 10.29 12.05 -20.55
N GLY A 287 9.18 11.97 -19.84
CA GLY A 287 9.06 11.19 -18.61
C GLY A 287 9.13 9.69 -18.92
N ARG A 288 9.56 8.92 -17.93
CA ARG A 288 9.59 7.45 -17.93
C ARG A 288 8.81 6.96 -16.72
N ILE A 289 7.90 6.02 -16.92
CA ILE A 289 7.15 5.36 -15.82
C ILE A 289 7.33 3.86 -15.96
N GLU A 290 7.58 3.20 -14.84
CA GLU A 290 7.57 1.76 -14.70
C GLU A 290 6.37 1.35 -13.85
N LEU A 291 5.59 0.40 -14.32
CA LEU A 291 4.41 -0.11 -13.64
C LEU A 291 4.65 -1.53 -13.14
N LEU A 292 4.12 -1.87 -11.98
CA LEU A 292 4.27 -3.18 -11.36
C LEU A 292 3.84 -4.34 -12.29
N THR A 293 2.84 -4.10 -13.14
CA THR A 293 2.23 -5.11 -14.00
C THR A 293 2.78 -5.15 -15.42
N LEU A 294 3.63 -4.19 -15.81
CA LEU A 294 4.22 -4.10 -17.14
C LEU A 294 5.73 -4.31 -17.08
N HIS A 295 6.28 -5.16 -17.97
CA HIS A 295 7.72 -5.37 -18.07
C HIS A 295 8.41 -4.22 -18.81
N ASP A 296 7.74 -3.63 -19.78
CA ASP A 296 8.28 -2.51 -20.54
C ASP A 296 7.88 -1.18 -19.92
N PRO A 297 8.81 -0.23 -19.82
CA PRO A 297 8.49 1.10 -19.32
C PRO A 297 7.64 1.88 -20.32
N ILE A 298 6.83 2.78 -19.79
CA ILE A 298 6.14 3.81 -20.56
C ILE A 298 7.14 4.93 -20.83
N PHE A 299 7.62 5.06 -22.07
CA PHE A 299 8.63 6.06 -22.44
C PHE A 299 8.68 6.30 -23.96
N PRO A 300 8.74 7.58 -24.43
CA PRO A 300 8.60 8.81 -23.64
C PRO A 300 7.14 9.08 -23.23
N LEU A 301 6.95 9.68 -22.05
CA LEU A 301 5.70 10.26 -21.59
C LEU A 301 5.79 11.78 -21.70
N ASN A 302 4.81 12.38 -22.37
CA ASN A 302 4.63 13.84 -22.39
C ASN A 302 3.21 14.13 -21.91
N MET A 303 3.08 15.07 -20.97
CA MET A 303 1.80 15.45 -20.39
C MET A 303 1.81 16.93 -20.06
N ASP A 304 0.72 17.62 -20.38
CA ASP A 304 0.45 19.00 -20.02
C ASP A 304 -0.87 19.05 -19.25
N VAL A 305 -0.87 19.68 -18.08
CA VAL A 305 -2.05 19.90 -17.22
C VAL A 305 -2.19 21.39 -17.02
N LYS A 306 -3.38 21.94 -17.28
CA LYS A 306 -3.72 23.34 -17.04
C LYS A 306 -4.84 23.45 -16.02
N PHE A 307 -4.64 24.34 -15.07
CA PHE A 307 -5.61 24.66 -14.01
C PHE A 307 -6.22 26.03 -14.27
N ASP A 308 -7.55 26.13 -14.19
CA ASP A 308 -8.29 27.40 -14.30
C ASP A 308 -9.44 27.47 -13.30
N GLY A 309 -9.12 27.99 -12.11
CA GLY A 309 -10.06 28.06 -10.99
C GLY A 309 -10.36 26.69 -10.40
N LYS A 310 -11.58 26.22 -10.57
CA LYS A 310 -12.06 24.90 -10.11
C LYS A 310 -12.12 23.88 -11.24
N SER A 311 -11.34 24.06 -12.27
CA SER A 311 -11.24 23.12 -13.38
C SER A 311 -9.79 22.82 -13.74
N ALA A 312 -9.58 21.63 -14.29
CA ALA A 312 -8.30 21.26 -14.88
C ALA A 312 -8.52 20.57 -16.21
N THR A 313 -7.60 20.79 -17.15
CA THR A 313 -7.52 20.05 -18.41
C THR A 313 -6.20 19.32 -18.50
N VAL A 314 -6.23 18.11 -19.02
CA VAL A 314 -5.04 17.27 -19.26
C VAL A 314 -4.97 16.91 -20.73
N GLU A 315 -3.78 16.99 -21.30
CA GLU A 315 -3.46 16.48 -22.63
C GLU A 315 -2.10 15.79 -22.58
N GLY A 316 -2.01 14.58 -23.12
CA GLY A 316 -0.77 13.81 -23.04
C GLY A 316 -0.64 12.76 -24.11
N ASN A 317 0.58 12.31 -24.30
CA ASN A 317 0.91 11.14 -25.12
C ASN A 317 2.05 10.35 -24.49
N ALA A 318 2.04 9.06 -24.75
CA ALA A 318 3.09 8.17 -24.28
C ALA A 318 3.33 7.04 -25.28
N VAL A 319 4.47 6.36 -25.11
CA VAL A 319 4.83 5.18 -25.89
C VAL A 319 4.93 3.98 -24.95
N PHE A 320 4.29 2.88 -25.33
CA PHE A 320 4.35 1.58 -24.68
C PHE A 320 5.07 0.60 -25.62
N GLY A 321 6.27 0.18 -25.27
CA GLY A 321 7.07 -0.62 -26.20
C GLY A 321 7.27 0.10 -27.54
N THR A 322 6.61 -0.39 -28.59
CA THR A 322 6.58 0.25 -29.93
C THR A 322 5.26 0.98 -30.22
N GLY A 323 4.29 0.90 -29.30
CA GLY A 323 2.97 1.47 -29.43
C GLY A 323 2.87 2.94 -29.04
N LYS A 324 1.71 3.52 -29.24
CA LYS A 324 1.43 4.93 -28.94
C LYS A 324 0.13 5.03 -28.16
N SER A 325 0.11 5.98 -27.23
CA SER A 325 -1.11 6.36 -26.54
C SER A 325 -1.28 7.86 -26.49
N SER A 326 -2.52 8.29 -26.38
CA SER A 326 -2.88 9.68 -26.14
C SER A 326 -4.01 9.75 -25.12
N VAL A 327 -4.02 10.82 -24.35
CA VAL A 327 -5.10 11.13 -23.40
C VAL A 327 -5.42 12.61 -23.50
N LYS A 328 -6.70 12.93 -23.48
CA LYS A 328 -7.19 14.29 -23.41
C LYS A 328 -8.45 14.31 -22.56
N GLY A 329 -8.55 15.27 -21.64
CA GLY A 329 -9.70 15.34 -20.77
C GLY A 329 -9.73 16.58 -19.92
N GLY A 330 -10.80 16.70 -19.14
CA GLY A 330 -11.01 17.75 -18.17
C GLY A 330 -11.73 17.23 -16.95
N LEU A 331 -11.56 17.93 -15.85
CA LEU A 331 -12.29 17.67 -14.61
C LEU A 331 -12.66 19.00 -13.95
N GLU A 332 -13.77 19.00 -13.24
CA GLU A 332 -14.22 20.10 -12.41
C GLU A 332 -14.48 19.59 -10.98
N TRP A 333 -14.15 20.42 -10.01
CA TRP A 333 -14.39 20.11 -8.60
C TRP A 333 -15.11 21.22 -7.87
N ASP A 334 -15.81 20.85 -6.81
CA ASP A 334 -16.39 21.77 -5.85
C ASP A 334 -16.26 21.18 -4.46
N ARG A 335 -15.80 22.00 -3.50
CA ARG A 335 -15.54 21.58 -2.12
C ARG A 335 -14.73 20.28 -2.00
N GLY A 336 -13.68 20.16 -2.80
CA GLY A 336 -12.79 19.00 -2.81
C GLY A 336 -13.37 17.72 -3.43
N ALA A 337 -14.62 17.75 -3.93
CA ALA A 337 -15.23 16.63 -4.64
C ALA A 337 -15.20 16.88 -6.17
N ILE A 338 -14.89 15.86 -6.95
CA ILE A 338 -15.03 15.93 -8.42
C ILE A 338 -16.53 15.92 -8.74
N ILE A 339 -17.01 16.97 -9.42
CA ILE A 339 -18.41 17.14 -9.80
C ILE A 339 -18.68 16.88 -11.28
N ALA A 340 -17.67 17.03 -12.12
CA ALA A 340 -17.76 16.69 -13.54
C ALA A 340 -16.38 16.28 -14.06
N TYR A 341 -16.36 15.36 -15.00
CA TYR A 341 -15.16 15.04 -15.77
C TYR A 341 -15.56 14.52 -17.14
N ASN A 342 -14.68 14.72 -18.08
CA ASN A 342 -14.79 14.18 -19.43
C ASN A 342 -13.39 13.86 -19.94
N GLY A 343 -13.32 13.00 -20.93
CA GLY A 343 -12.04 12.70 -21.54
C GLY A 343 -12.12 11.56 -22.52
N GLU A 344 -11.05 11.43 -23.27
CA GLU A 344 -10.81 10.33 -24.19
C GLU A 344 -9.37 9.85 -24.03
N ALA A 345 -9.18 8.55 -24.16
CA ALA A 345 -7.86 7.94 -24.16
C ALA A 345 -7.79 6.88 -25.24
N HIS A 346 -6.74 6.92 -26.03
CA HIS A 346 -6.49 5.99 -27.12
C HIS A 346 -5.17 5.28 -26.87
N LEU A 347 -5.16 3.98 -27.04
CA LEU A 347 -4.00 3.12 -26.96
C LEU A 347 -3.89 2.27 -28.21
N HIS A 348 -2.76 2.35 -28.89
CA HIS A 348 -2.36 1.41 -29.90
C HIS A 348 -1.00 0.81 -29.50
N ALA A 349 -1.01 -0.41 -29.00
CA ALA A 349 0.16 -1.06 -28.44
C ALA A 349 0.38 -2.43 -29.10
N PRO A 350 1.18 -2.50 -30.19
CA PRO A 350 1.40 -3.74 -30.94
C PRO A 350 2.25 -4.77 -30.20
N ASP A 351 2.87 -4.43 -29.06
CA ASP A 351 3.73 -5.34 -28.32
C ASP A 351 3.77 -4.93 -26.84
N ILE A 352 2.79 -5.42 -26.08
CA ILE A 352 2.74 -5.24 -24.61
C ILE A 352 3.27 -6.52 -23.96
N HIS A 353 4.12 -6.37 -22.95
CA HIS A 353 4.62 -7.45 -22.12
C HIS A 353 4.24 -7.26 -20.66
N SER A 354 3.58 -8.25 -20.10
CA SER A 354 3.31 -8.38 -18.68
C SER A 354 3.49 -9.83 -18.23
N ASP A 355 3.34 -10.11 -16.94
CA ASP A 355 3.46 -11.48 -16.41
C ASP A 355 2.47 -12.47 -17.05
N TYR A 356 1.31 -11.97 -17.47
CA TYR A 356 0.20 -12.81 -17.96
C TYR A 356 -0.25 -12.49 -19.38
N TYR A 357 0.33 -11.47 -19.99
CA TYR A 357 -0.06 -11.00 -21.31
C TYR A 357 1.16 -10.61 -22.14
N LYS A 358 1.20 -11.10 -23.36
CA LYS A 358 2.18 -10.70 -24.37
C LYS A 358 1.48 -10.58 -25.72
N GLY A 359 1.47 -9.39 -26.30
CA GLY A 359 0.86 -9.21 -27.61
C GLY A 359 0.33 -7.81 -27.87
N SER A 360 -0.54 -7.71 -28.86
CA SER A 360 -1.11 -6.46 -29.35
C SER A 360 -2.43 -6.13 -28.67
N LEU A 361 -2.59 -4.87 -28.27
CA LEU A 361 -3.79 -4.35 -27.66
C LEU A 361 -4.09 -2.96 -28.22
N ASP A 362 -5.28 -2.79 -28.81
CA ASP A 362 -5.83 -1.49 -29.16
C ASP A 362 -6.99 -1.18 -28.21
N ALA A 363 -7.06 0.04 -27.71
CA ALA A 363 -8.14 0.45 -26.83
C ALA A 363 -8.51 1.92 -27.02
N ASP A 364 -9.81 2.18 -27.00
CA ASP A 364 -10.41 3.50 -27.00
C ASP A 364 -11.30 3.62 -25.78
N PHE A 365 -11.03 4.62 -24.94
CA PHE A 365 -11.78 4.88 -23.73
C PHE A 365 -12.38 6.27 -23.75
N GLY A 366 -13.64 6.38 -23.34
CA GLY A 366 -14.32 7.62 -22.98
C GLY A 366 -14.46 7.71 -21.45
N LEU A 367 -14.14 8.87 -20.90
CA LEU A 367 -14.38 9.21 -19.51
C LEU A 367 -15.55 10.18 -19.44
N GLY A 368 -16.56 9.88 -18.64
CA GLY A 368 -17.75 10.71 -18.52
C GLY A 368 -18.78 10.09 -17.60
N GLU A 369 -20.04 10.36 -17.86
CA GLU A 369 -21.14 9.80 -17.11
C GLU A 369 -21.64 8.52 -17.78
N VAL A 370 -21.66 7.42 -17.02
CA VAL A 370 -22.31 6.17 -17.38
C VAL A 370 -23.51 6.02 -16.46
N MET A 371 -24.73 6.03 -17.00
CA MET A 371 -25.99 5.99 -16.23
C MET A 371 -26.09 7.11 -15.16
N ASP A 372 -25.75 8.35 -15.54
CA ASP A 372 -25.73 9.53 -14.66
C ASP A 372 -24.76 9.41 -13.45
N VAL A 373 -23.77 8.54 -13.53
CA VAL A 373 -22.73 8.33 -12.50
C VAL A 373 -21.36 8.38 -13.18
N PRO A 374 -20.32 8.84 -12.48
CA PRO A 374 -18.95 8.79 -12.96
C PRO A 374 -18.58 7.42 -13.53
N GLY A 375 -18.13 7.36 -14.78
CA GLY A 375 -17.85 6.10 -15.43
C GLY A 375 -16.83 6.14 -16.56
N ILE A 376 -16.44 4.96 -16.98
CA ILE A 376 -15.52 4.72 -18.09
C ILE A 376 -16.25 3.82 -19.10
N GLU A 377 -16.37 4.29 -20.33
CA GLU A 377 -16.82 3.45 -21.44
C GLU A 377 -15.68 3.22 -22.42
N GLY A 378 -15.68 2.10 -23.15
CA GLY A 378 -14.64 1.90 -24.13
C GLY A 378 -14.65 0.53 -24.77
N ASN A 379 -13.82 0.45 -25.81
CA ASN A 379 -13.61 -0.75 -26.60
C ASN A 379 -12.15 -1.18 -26.47
N ILE A 380 -11.94 -2.47 -26.26
CA ILE A 380 -10.62 -3.09 -26.18
C ILE A 380 -10.56 -4.18 -27.24
N HIS A 381 -9.60 -4.11 -28.14
CA HIS A 381 -9.34 -5.11 -29.16
C HIS A 381 -8.01 -5.80 -28.87
N VAL A 382 -8.07 -7.08 -28.53
CA VAL A 382 -6.93 -7.95 -28.28
C VAL A 382 -6.67 -8.78 -29.53
N HIS A 383 -5.46 -8.73 -30.08
CA HIS A 383 -5.07 -9.52 -31.25
C HIS A 383 -3.58 -9.87 -31.20
N ASP A 384 -3.18 -10.90 -31.94
CA ASP A 384 -1.79 -11.39 -31.96
C ASP A 384 -1.19 -11.55 -30.56
N ALA A 385 -1.97 -12.14 -29.66
CA ALA A 385 -1.65 -12.14 -28.23
C ALA A 385 -1.53 -13.56 -27.66
N LEU A 386 -0.64 -13.68 -26.68
CA LEU A 386 -0.48 -14.81 -25.79
C LEU A 386 -0.95 -14.41 -24.40
N VAL A 387 -1.92 -15.12 -23.87
CA VAL A 387 -2.46 -14.91 -22.53
C VAL A 387 -2.14 -16.13 -21.68
N GLU A 388 -1.44 -15.91 -20.56
CA GLU A 388 -1.12 -16.94 -19.57
C GLU A 388 -1.96 -16.69 -18.32
N PHE A 389 -3.10 -17.38 -18.18
CA PHE A 389 -3.95 -17.23 -16.99
C PHE A 389 -3.45 -18.15 -15.88
N PRO A 390 -2.97 -17.64 -14.76
CA PRO A 390 -2.91 -18.42 -13.54
C PRO A 390 -4.33 -18.60 -13.01
N LEU A 391 -4.73 -19.83 -12.77
CA LEU A 391 -6.06 -20.17 -12.21
C LEU A 391 -6.34 -19.49 -10.85
N THR A 392 -5.31 -19.01 -10.18
CA THR A 392 -5.37 -18.30 -8.90
C THR A 392 -5.88 -16.87 -8.98
N LEU A 393 -5.74 -16.19 -10.13
CA LEU A 393 -6.25 -14.81 -10.30
C LEU A 393 -7.78 -14.70 -10.31
N LEU A 394 -8.48 -15.83 -10.47
CA LEU A 394 -9.95 -15.85 -10.49
C LEU A 394 -10.58 -15.78 -9.09
N SER A 395 -9.78 -15.83 -8.01
CA SER A 395 -10.27 -15.82 -6.63
C SER A 395 -10.05 -14.51 -5.88
N ASP A 396 -9.23 -13.59 -6.40
CA ASP A 396 -8.87 -12.35 -5.70
C ASP A 396 -9.48 -11.14 -6.44
N SER A 397 -10.76 -10.90 -6.19
CA SER A 397 -11.38 -9.61 -6.52
C SER A 397 -10.84 -8.58 -5.52
N GLY A 398 -9.67 -8.03 -5.80
CA GLY A 398 -9.14 -6.90 -5.07
C GLY A 398 -10.21 -5.82 -5.03
N SER A 399 -10.62 -5.42 -3.83
CA SER A 399 -11.62 -4.37 -3.64
C SER A 399 -11.05 -3.05 -4.16
N SER A 400 -11.35 -2.72 -5.42
CA SER A 400 -11.11 -1.39 -5.93
C SER A 400 -11.96 -0.41 -5.13
N SER A 401 -11.33 0.53 -4.46
CA SER A 401 -12.01 1.60 -3.71
C SER A 401 -12.49 2.75 -4.61
N ILE A 402 -12.34 2.61 -5.93
CA ILE A 402 -12.76 3.66 -6.88
C ILE A 402 -14.26 3.50 -7.13
N PRO A 403 -15.10 4.44 -6.71
CA PRO A 403 -16.54 4.42 -6.97
C PRO A 403 -16.81 4.88 -8.40
N ALA A 404 -16.55 4.02 -9.39
CA ALA A 404 -16.78 4.31 -10.80
C ALA A 404 -17.53 3.16 -11.45
N LEU A 405 -18.37 3.48 -12.44
CA LEU A 405 -18.99 2.51 -13.33
C LEU A 405 -18.11 2.27 -14.55
N ILE A 406 -18.19 1.07 -15.09
CA ILE A 406 -17.58 0.73 -16.37
C ILE A 406 -18.63 0.24 -17.35
N LYS A 407 -18.38 0.50 -18.62
CA LYS A 407 -19.06 -0.13 -19.76
C LYS A 407 -18.01 -0.42 -20.83
N LEU A 408 -17.46 -1.62 -20.79
CA LEU A 408 -16.34 -2.03 -21.64
C LEU A 408 -16.76 -3.15 -22.57
N GLU A 409 -16.41 -3.03 -23.84
CA GLU A 409 -16.49 -4.09 -24.82
C GLU A 409 -15.09 -4.62 -25.12
N VAL A 410 -14.87 -5.93 -24.98
CA VAL A 410 -13.59 -6.59 -25.25
C VAL A 410 -13.76 -7.54 -26.43
N LEU A 411 -13.16 -7.19 -27.54
CA LEU A 411 -13.08 -8.03 -28.73
C LEU A 411 -11.80 -8.87 -28.68
N VAL A 412 -11.97 -10.19 -28.62
CA VAL A 412 -10.89 -11.16 -28.79
C VAL A 412 -10.79 -11.52 -30.26
N GLY A 413 -9.84 -10.87 -30.94
CA GLY A 413 -9.68 -10.95 -32.39
C GLY A 413 -8.74 -12.06 -32.84
N ASP A 414 -8.06 -11.82 -33.95
CA ASP A 414 -7.24 -12.81 -34.62
C ASP A 414 -6.00 -13.20 -33.79
N ASN A 415 -5.65 -14.50 -33.87
CA ASN A 415 -4.40 -15.06 -33.32
C ASN A 415 -4.19 -14.87 -31.82
N VAL A 416 -5.29 -14.78 -31.05
CA VAL A 416 -5.21 -14.77 -29.58
C VAL A 416 -5.10 -16.20 -29.08
N ARG A 417 -4.10 -16.47 -28.24
CA ARG A 417 -3.83 -17.77 -27.64
C ARG A 417 -3.87 -17.69 -26.13
N ALA A 418 -4.63 -18.60 -25.52
CA ALA A 418 -4.51 -18.88 -24.09
C ALA A 418 -3.60 -20.10 -23.91
N LYS A 419 -2.55 -19.97 -23.12
CA LYS A 419 -1.56 -21.03 -22.93
C LYS A 419 -1.21 -21.20 -21.45
N SER A 420 -1.10 -22.44 -21.05
CA SER A 420 -0.43 -22.84 -19.80
C SER A 420 0.66 -23.83 -20.17
N SER A 421 1.82 -23.71 -19.57
CA SER A 421 3.00 -24.56 -19.87
C SER A 421 2.70 -26.07 -19.74
N SER A 422 1.74 -26.45 -18.90
CA SER A 422 1.44 -27.84 -18.56
C SER A 422 0.04 -28.31 -18.92
N LEU A 423 -0.95 -27.40 -19.14
CA LEU A 423 -2.35 -27.78 -19.17
C LEU A 423 -3.02 -27.56 -20.54
N TYR A 424 -2.82 -26.42 -21.20
CA TYR A 424 -3.53 -26.10 -22.42
C TYR A 424 -2.77 -25.16 -23.36
N ASP A 425 -3.14 -25.21 -24.62
CA ASP A 425 -2.76 -24.27 -25.69
C ASP A 425 -3.96 -24.11 -26.62
N LEU A 426 -4.69 -23.00 -26.46
CA LEU A 426 -5.97 -22.75 -27.09
C LEU A 426 -5.92 -21.48 -27.92
N ARG A 427 -6.43 -21.51 -29.15
CA ARG A 427 -6.71 -20.31 -29.97
C ARG A 427 -8.12 -19.85 -29.69
N LEU A 428 -8.26 -18.56 -29.35
CA LEU A 428 -9.51 -17.97 -28.88
C LEU A 428 -10.00 -16.88 -29.83
N THR A 429 -11.33 -16.72 -29.91
CA THR A 429 -12.00 -15.59 -30.55
C THR A 429 -13.35 -15.34 -29.90
N GLY A 430 -13.77 -14.08 -29.78
CA GLY A 430 -15.06 -13.79 -29.15
C GLY A 430 -15.24 -12.33 -28.77
N ASN A 431 -16.35 -12.09 -28.10
CA ASN A 431 -16.69 -10.77 -27.56
C ASN A 431 -17.21 -10.90 -26.12
N ILE A 432 -16.79 -9.98 -25.27
CA ILE A 432 -17.17 -9.88 -23.86
C ILE A 432 -17.54 -8.43 -23.58
N GLU A 433 -18.65 -8.21 -22.91
CA GLU A 433 -19.06 -6.92 -22.37
C GLU A 433 -19.00 -6.97 -20.85
N ALA A 434 -18.44 -5.93 -20.23
CA ALA A 434 -18.41 -5.76 -18.78
C ALA A 434 -19.08 -4.44 -18.43
N GLU A 435 -20.13 -4.48 -17.60
CA GLU A 435 -20.90 -3.30 -17.21
C GLU A 435 -21.17 -3.28 -15.70
N GLY A 436 -21.15 -2.09 -15.10
CA GLY A 436 -21.49 -1.86 -13.71
C GLY A 436 -20.32 -1.37 -12.86
N PRO A 437 -20.38 -1.49 -11.52
CA PRO A 437 -19.30 -1.04 -10.63
C PRO A 437 -17.98 -1.76 -10.95
N VAL A 438 -16.86 -1.00 -10.95
CA VAL A 438 -15.51 -1.56 -11.13
C VAL A 438 -15.22 -2.71 -10.15
N SER A 439 -15.74 -2.61 -8.92
CA SER A 439 -15.55 -3.62 -7.88
C SER A 439 -16.34 -4.92 -8.08
N ALA A 440 -17.44 -4.88 -8.88
CA ALA A 440 -18.33 -6.02 -9.09
C ALA A 440 -19.08 -5.88 -10.43
N PRO A 441 -18.38 -5.92 -11.58
CA PRO A 441 -19.04 -5.78 -12.87
C PRO A 441 -19.91 -6.99 -13.20
N ALA A 442 -20.97 -6.76 -13.97
CA ALA A 442 -21.71 -7.79 -14.68
C ALA A 442 -20.97 -8.07 -15.99
N VAL A 443 -20.56 -9.32 -16.20
CA VAL A 443 -19.86 -9.73 -17.42
C VAL A 443 -20.80 -10.58 -18.27
N ILE A 444 -20.96 -10.22 -19.54
CA ILE A 444 -21.75 -10.97 -20.50
C ILE A 444 -20.94 -11.20 -21.78
N GLY A 445 -21.10 -12.34 -22.42
CA GLY A 445 -20.43 -12.60 -23.68
C GLY A 445 -19.95 -14.03 -23.82
N LYS A 446 -19.22 -14.27 -24.89
CA LYS A 446 -18.74 -15.60 -25.23
C LYS A 446 -17.38 -15.55 -25.93
N VAL A 447 -16.47 -16.37 -25.45
CA VAL A 447 -15.18 -16.63 -26.10
C VAL A 447 -15.16 -18.07 -26.57
N ASN A 448 -14.96 -18.29 -27.86
CA ASN A 448 -14.91 -19.60 -28.47
C ASN A 448 -13.47 -20.09 -28.62
N VAL A 449 -13.28 -21.38 -28.52
CA VAL A 449 -12.03 -22.06 -28.85
C VAL A 449 -12.10 -22.46 -30.31
N GLU A 450 -11.30 -21.82 -31.18
CA GLU A 450 -11.22 -22.18 -32.60
C GLU A 450 -10.51 -23.53 -32.81
N LYS A 451 -9.41 -23.72 -32.08
CA LYS A 451 -8.61 -24.93 -32.09
C LYS A 451 -7.65 -24.92 -30.92
N GLY A 452 -7.11 -26.06 -30.58
CA GLY A 452 -6.06 -26.16 -29.56
C GLY A 452 -6.00 -27.53 -28.93
N THR A 453 -5.20 -27.61 -27.86
CA THR A 453 -5.04 -28.85 -27.12
C THR A 453 -5.19 -28.60 -25.63
N VAL A 454 -5.69 -29.60 -24.92
CA VAL A 454 -5.77 -29.65 -23.46
C VAL A 454 -5.15 -30.95 -23.00
N LYS A 455 -4.29 -30.89 -22.01
CA LYS A 455 -3.68 -32.07 -21.37
C LYS A 455 -4.48 -32.49 -20.15
N VAL A 456 -4.95 -33.72 -20.19
CA VAL A 456 -5.59 -34.37 -19.05
C VAL A 456 -4.65 -35.48 -18.61
N ASN A 457 -4.06 -35.33 -17.42
CA ASN A 457 -2.92 -36.12 -16.99
C ASN A 457 -1.75 -36.00 -17.98
N MET A 458 -1.25 -37.07 -18.52
CA MET A 458 -0.15 -37.06 -19.51
C MET A 458 -0.65 -37.15 -20.95
N THR A 459 -1.96 -37.19 -21.16
CA THR A 459 -2.57 -37.37 -22.49
C THR A 459 -3.11 -36.05 -23.03
N GLU A 460 -2.74 -35.75 -24.29
CA GLU A 460 -3.14 -34.54 -24.99
C GLU A 460 -4.43 -34.81 -25.77
N PHE A 461 -5.44 -33.95 -25.57
CA PHE A 461 -6.70 -33.93 -26.31
C PHE A 461 -6.72 -32.78 -27.29
N ASN A 462 -7.03 -33.06 -28.52
CA ASN A 462 -7.32 -32.04 -29.54
C ASN A 462 -8.74 -31.54 -29.36
N ILE A 463 -8.89 -30.23 -29.14
CA ILE A 463 -10.22 -29.62 -28.95
C ILE A 463 -10.93 -29.51 -30.27
N SER A 464 -12.11 -30.14 -30.35
CA SER A 464 -13.01 -30.12 -31.52
C SER A 464 -14.03 -28.99 -31.44
N SER A 465 -14.45 -28.62 -30.23
CA SER A 465 -15.33 -27.48 -29.97
C SER A 465 -15.15 -27.04 -28.51
N GLY A 466 -15.29 -25.76 -28.25
CA GLY A 466 -15.23 -25.24 -26.87
C GLY A 466 -15.59 -23.77 -26.79
N TYR A 467 -16.08 -23.36 -25.65
CA TYR A 467 -16.31 -21.95 -25.34
C TYR A 467 -16.31 -21.70 -23.83
N ALA A 468 -16.08 -20.43 -23.47
CA ALA A 468 -16.36 -19.87 -22.18
C ALA A 468 -17.44 -18.78 -22.32
N ALA A 469 -18.49 -18.83 -21.51
CA ALA A 469 -19.62 -17.91 -21.58
C ALA A 469 -19.95 -17.31 -20.23
N TRP A 470 -20.24 -16.02 -20.24
CA TRP A 470 -20.67 -15.23 -19.08
C TRP A 470 -22.13 -14.85 -19.27
N ASN A 471 -22.90 -14.88 -18.19
CA ASN A 471 -24.35 -14.70 -18.19
C ASN A 471 -24.85 -13.32 -17.71
N GLY A 472 -23.95 -12.40 -17.37
CA GLY A 472 -24.30 -11.07 -16.88
C GLY A 472 -24.67 -11.01 -15.39
N GLU A 473 -24.34 -12.02 -14.60
CA GLU A 473 -24.55 -12.00 -13.17
C GLU A 473 -23.54 -11.05 -12.51
N GLN A 474 -24.07 -10.06 -11.77
CA GLN A 474 -23.25 -9.03 -11.14
C GLN A 474 -22.27 -9.61 -10.12
N GLY A 475 -21.01 -9.23 -10.25
CA GLY A 475 -19.93 -9.71 -9.37
C GLY A 475 -19.44 -11.12 -9.67
N ASN A 476 -20.06 -11.82 -10.62
CA ASN A 476 -19.62 -13.14 -11.05
C ASN A 476 -18.77 -13.01 -12.34
N ILE A 477 -17.46 -13.01 -12.18
CA ILE A 477 -16.49 -12.93 -13.28
C ILE A 477 -16.08 -14.31 -13.83
N LEU A 478 -16.55 -15.41 -13.22
CA LEU A 478 -16.21 -16.76 -13.68
C LEU A 478 -17.13 -17.21 -14.82
N PRO A 479 -16.58 -17.69 -15.94
CA PRO A 479 -17.38 -18.18 -17.05
C PRO A 479 -17.92 -19.59 -16.80
N ALA A 480 -19.03 -19.91 -17.43
CA ALA A 480 -19.39 -21.29 -17.72
C ALA A 480 -18.52 -21.80 -18.89
N ILE A 481 -17.80 -22.88 -18.66
CA ILE A 481 -16.92 -23.50 -19.66
C ILE A 481 -17.59 -24.74 -20.22
N HIS A 482 -17.57 -24.86 -21.52
CA HIS A 482 -17.90 -26.08 -22.25
C HIS A 482 -16.77 -26.41 -23.21
N MET A 483 -16.23 -27.63 -23.17
CA MET A 483 -15.17 -28.08 -24.07
C MET A 483 -15.37 -29.54 -24.43
N LYS A 484 -15.12 -29.86 -25.70
CA LYS A 484 -15.09 -31.20 -26.22
C LYS A 484 -13.79 -31.46 -26.97
N GLY A 485 -13.08 -32.48 -26.54
CA GLY A 485 -11.80 -32.85 -27.14
C GLY A 485 -11.71 -34.34 -27.43
N THR A 486 -10.84 -34.69 -28.37
CA THR A 486 -10.61 -36.07 -28.77
C THR A 486 -9.11 -36.42 -28.71
N THR A 487 -8.85 -37.65 -28.36
CA THR A 487 -7.47 -38.21 -28.43
C THR A 487 -7.53 -39.68 -28.89
N LYS A 488 -6.39 -40.18 -29.32
CA LYS A 488 -6.25 -41.61 -29.69
C LYS A 488 -5.14 -42.23 -28.86
N VAL A 489 -5.50 -43.25 -28.07
CA VAL A 489 -4.54 -44.02 -27.26
C VAL A 489 -4.64 -45.49 -27.65
N GLY A 490 -3.58 -46.02 -28.26
CA GLY A 490 -3.59 -47.38 -28.84
C GLY A 490 -4.63 -47.52 -29.95
N SER A 491 -5.55 -48.46 -29.79
CA SER A 491 -6.66 -48.70 -30.72
C SER A 491 -7.96 -47.93 -30.39
N TYR A 492 -7.94 -47.16 -29.28
CA TYR A 492 -9.14 -46.48 -28.77
C TYR A 492 -9.13 -45.00 -29.14
N ASN A 493 -10.26 -44.52 -29.69
CA ASN A 493 -10.54 -43.09 -29.80
C ASN A 493 -11.31 -42.66 -28.56
N ILE A 494 -10.80 -41.70 -27.83
CA ILE A 494 -11.39 -41.20 -26.59
C ILE A 494 -11.88 -39.78 -26.81
N THR A 495 -13.14 -39.53 -26.46
CA THR A 495 -13.73 -38.19 -26.40
C THR A 495 -13.92 -37.79 -24.96
N ALA A 496 -13.47 -36.58 -24.60
CA ALA A 496 -13.72 -35.94 -23.32
C ALA A 496 -14.66 -34.75 -23.53
N GLU A 497 -15.72 -34.67 -22.77
CA GLU A 497 -16.61 -33.50 -22.67
C GLU A 497 -16.49 -32.91 -21.26
N MET A 498 -16.23 -31.60 -21.19
CA MET A 498 -16.03 -30.88 -19.97
C MET A 498 -17.03 -29.74 -19.87
N ASP A 499 -17.78 -29.69 -18.77
CA ASP A 499 -18.79 -28.69 -18.47
C ASP A 499 -18.69 -28.18 -17.04
N GLY A 500 -18.92 -26.89 -16.84
CA GLY A 500 -18.98 -26.30 -15.50
C GLY A 500 -18.32 -24.92 -15.41
N ILE A 501 -18.01 -24.51 -14.19
CA ILE A 501 -17.27 -23.29 -13.88
C ILE A 501 -15.87 -23.64 -13.38
N PRO A 502 -14.87 -22.75 -13.51
CA PRO A 502 -13.54 -22.94 -12.93
C PRO A 502 -13.62 -23.32 -11.46
N GLY A 503 -12.91 -24.39 -11.05
CA GLY A 503 -12.98 -24.95 -9.71
C GLY A 503 -14.08 -26.01 -9.49
N ASN A 504 -15.05 -26.13 -10.41
CA ASN A 504 -16.10 -27.17 -10.40
C ASN A 504 -16.43 -27.66 -11.80
N LEU A 505 -15.43 -28.13 -12.52
CA LEU A 505 -15.56 -28.70 -13.85
C LEU A 505 -15.87 -30.19 -13.76
N LYS A 506 -16.90 -30.64 -14.47
CA LYS A 506 -17.25 -32.06 -14.63
C LYS A 506 -16.74 -32.52 -15.98
N THR A 507 -16.10 -33.69 -16.00
CA THR A 507 -15.58 -34.27 -17.23
C THR A 507 -16.19 -35.65 -17.43
N GLU A 508 -16.80 -35.85 -18.59
CA GLU A 508 -17.33 -37.12 -19.04
C GLU A 508 -16.46 -37.69 -20.15
N PHE A 509 -16.24 -39.00 -20.14
CA PHE A 509 -15.41 -39.69 -21.13
C PHE A 509 -16.22 -40.72 -21.91
N HIS A 510 -15.95 -40.77 -23.20
CA HIS A 510 -16.51 -41.80 -24.11
C HIS A 510 -15.38 -42.41 -24.93
N SER A 511 -15.48 -43.66 -25.25
CA SER A 511 -14.46 -44.34 -26.10
C SER A 511 -15.09 -45.21 -27.20
N GLU A 512 -14.35 -45.33 -28.29
CA GLU A 512 -14.66 -46.23 -29.38
C GLU A 512 -13.37 -47.01 -29.78
N PRO A 513 -13.35 -48.36 -29.64
CA PRO A 513 -14.34 -49.24 -28.99
C PRO A 513 -14.72 -48.87 -27.58
N TYR A 514 -15.86 -49.30 -27.08
CA TYR A 514 -16.39 -48.95 -25.76
C TYR A 514 -15.48 -49.45 -24.65
N LEU A 515 -15.19 -48.55 -23.70
CA LEU A 515 -14.57 -48.79 -22.40
C LEU A 515 -15.42 -48.09 -21.33
N ASN A 516 -15.45 -48.63 -20.11
CA ASN A 516 -16.02 -47.89 -18.99
C ASN A 516 -15.08 -46.80 -18.49
N ASP A 517 -15.59 -45.86 -17.68
CA ASP A 517 -14.83 -44.69 -17.23
C ASP A 517 -13.53 -45.08 -16.53
N SER A 518 -13.53 -46.14 -15.71
CA SER A 518 -12.36 -46.65 -15.02
C SER A 518 -11.27 -47.13 -15.96
N GLN A 519 -11.65 -47.82 -17.03
CA GLN A 519 -10.77 -48.30 -18.09
C GLN A 519 -10.19 -47.13 -18.93
N ILE A 520 -11.04 -46.15 -19.22
CA ILE A 520 -10.60 -44.92 -19.92
C ILE A 520 -9.56 -44.16 -19.09
N LEU A 521 -9.85 -43.92 -17.83
CA LEU A 521 -8.91 -43.22 -16.93
C LEU A 521 -7.57 -43.98 -16.76
N MET A 522 -7.63 -45.32 -16.66
CA MET A 522 -6.43 -46.16 -16.65
C MET A 522 -5.62 -46.02 -17.95
N LEU A 523 -6.30 -46.04 -19.08
CA LEU A 523 -5.64 -45.91 -20.40
C LEU A 523 -4.99 -44.53 -20.55
N LEU A 524 -5.66 -43.47 -20.10
CA LEU A 524 -5.16 -42.09 -20.15
C LEU A 524 -3.97 -41.84 -19.19
N THR A 525 -3.97 -42.53 -18.03
CA THR A 525 -2.97 -42.30 -16.96
C THR A 525 -1.75 -43.19 -17.12
N LEU A 526 -1.95 -44.48 -17.40
CA LEU A 526 -0.90 -45.48 -17.39
C LEU A 526 -0.47 -45.92 -18.80
N HIS A 527 -1.23 -45.54 -19.85
CA HIS A 527 -1.09 -46.05 -21.24
C HIS A 527 -1.07 -47.59 -21.25
N ALA A 528 -1.72 -48.21 -20.26
CA ALA A 528 -1.76 -49.65 -20.09
C ALA A 528 -2.99 -50.25 -20.80
N ASN A 529 -2.85 -51.50 -21.29
CA ASN A 529 -3.94 -52.17 -21.97
C ASN A 529 -5.12 -52.43 -21.01
N PRO A 530 -6.34 -51.91 -21.30
CA PRO A 530 -7.52 -52.05 -20.44
C PRO A 530 -8.08 -53.46 -20.30
N GLU A 531 -7.57 -54.43 -21.04
CA GLU A 531 -8.01 -55.87 -21.01
C GLU A 531 -7.26 -56.69 -19.97
N GLY A 532 -6.35 -56.13 -19.19
CA GLY A 532 -5.57 -56.82 -18.15
C GLY A 532 -6.29 -56.88 -16.77
N ASP A 533 -6.23 -58.03 -16.12
CA ASP A 533 -6.88 -58.32 -14.84
C ASP A 533 -6.15 -57.69 -13.62
N ASN A 534 -6.04 -56.35 -13.58
CA ASN A 534 -5.31 -55.60 -12.52
C ASN A 534 -6.23 -54.59 -11.80
N THR A 535 -7.30 -55.09 -11.16
CA THR A 535 -8.33 -54.28 -10.50
C THR A 535 -7.77 -53.40 -9.36
N GLU A 536 -6.72 -53.83 -8.65
CA GLU A 536 -6.15 -53.07 -7.52
C GLU A 536 -5.21 -51.94 -8.00
N ALA A 537 -4.41 -52.17 -9.03
CA ALA A 537 -3.60 -51.13 -9.66
C ALA A 537 -4.49 -50.03 -10.30
N ILE A 538 -5.67 -50.42 -10.80
CA ILE A 538 -6.67 -49.52 -11.36
C ILE A 538 -7.25 -48.60 -10.29
N LYS A 539 -7.59 -49.10 -9.10
CA LYS A 539 -8.13 -48.25 -8.02
C LYS A 539 -7.12 -47.21 -7.52
N GLY A 540 -5.85 -47.61 -7.36
CA GLY A 540 -4.79 -46.67 -6.96
C GLY A 540 -4.49 -45.60 -8.01
N ALA A 541 -4.46 -45.96 -9.28
CA ALA A 541 -4.26 -45.02 -10.38
C ALA A 541 -5.44 -44.07 -10.53
N LEU A 542 -6.68 -44.54 -10.38
CA LEU A 542 -7.90 -43.72 -10.39
C LEU A 542 -7.95 -42.73 -9.22
N PHE A 543 -7.53 -43.17 -8.05
CA PHE A 543 -7.47 -42.29 -6.89
C PHE A 543 -6.43 -41.19 -7.07
N ASN A 544 -5.24 -41.53 -7.55
CA ASN A 544 -4.19 -40.53 -7.85
C ASN A 544 -4.59 -39.59 -8.99
N ALA A 545 -5.24 -40.09 -10.04
CA ALA A 545 -5.75 -39.27 -11.15
C ALA A 545 -6.89 -38.34 -10.67
N GLY A 546 -7.83 -38.88 -9.88
CA GLY A 546 -8.91 -38.11 -9.29
C GLY A 546 -8.41 -37.02 -8.34
N LEU A 547 -7.41 -37.34 -7.50
CA LEU A 547 -6.76 -36.36 -6.64
C LEU A 547 -6.01 -35.28 -7.43
N THR A 548 -5.31 -35.65 -8.50
CA THR A 548 -4.60 -34.66 -9.35
C THR A 548 -5.57 -33.77 -10.12
N MET A 549 -6.74 -34.30 -10.54
CA MET A 549 -7.80 -33.50 -11.17
C MET A 549 -8.54 -32.58 -10.18
N VAL A 550 -8.76 -33.04 -8.92
CA VAL A 550 -9.44 -32.27 -7.86
C VAL A 550 -8.49 -31.30 -7.18
N LEU A 551 -7.22 -31.70 -7.04
CA LEU A 551 -6.21 -30.97 -6.30
C LEU A 551 -5.31 -30.12 -7.21
N GLY A 552 -5.58 -29.90 -8.45
CA GLY A 552 -4.74 -29.12 -9.36
C GLY A 552 -3.93 -28.01 -8.68
N ASN A 553 -3.06 -27.35 -9.32
CA ASN A 553 -2.10 -26.37 -8.77
C ASN A 553 -2.67 -25.43 -7.67
N SER A 554 -3.98 -25.16 -7.69
CA SER A 554 -4.67 -24.32 -6.71
C SER A 554 -4.60 -24.84 -5.24
N VAL A 555 -4.50 -26.15 -5.02
CA VAL A 555 -4.34 -26.69 -3.66
C VAL A 555 -2.88 -26.67 -3.24
N GLN A 556 -1.95 -26.94 -4.14
CA GLN A 556 -0.52 -26.73 -3.85
C GLN A 556 -0.24 -25.26 -3.53
N ASP A 557 -0.83 -24.34 -4.28
CA ASP A 557 -0.68 -22.90 -4.08
C ASP A 557 -1.35 -22.46 -2.76
N PHE A 558 -2.54 -22.98 -2.43
CA PHE A 558 -3.19 -22.73 -1.14
C PHE A 558 -2.32 -23.19 0.05
N PHE A 559 -1.74 -24.37 -0.02
CA PHE A 559 -0.85 -24.86 1.05
C PHE A 559 0.48 -24.10 1.09
N LYS A 560 0.98 -23.64 -0.05
CA LYS A 560 2.17 -22.80 -0.14
C LYS A 560 1.94 -21.42 0.48
N GLU A 561 0.84 -20.77 0.15
CA GLU A 561 0.52 -19.41 0.62
C GLU A 561 -0.02 -19.38 2.05
N THR A 562 -0.88 -20.33 2.43
CA THR A 562 -1.55 -20.31 3.74
C THR A 562 -0.73 -20.98 4.84
N ILE A 563 0.00 -22.07 4.53
CA ILE A 563 0.75 -22.88 5.51
C ILE A 563 2.26 -22.76 5.29
N GLY A 564 2.71 -22.15 4.19
CA GLY A 564 4.11 -21.95 3.85
C GLY A 564 4.84 -23.24 3.49
N LEU A 565 4.15 -24.23 2.91
CA LEU A 565 4.70 -25.49 2.43
C LEU A 565 5.02 -25.35 0.93
N ASP A 566 6.21 -25.77 0.52
CA ASP A 566 6.65 -25.69 -0.88
C ASP A 566 6.29 -26.95 -1.69
N MET A 567 5.97 -28.04 -1.02
CA MET A 567 5.58 -29.32 -1.64
C MET A 567 4.55 -30.05 -0.79
N ILE A 568 3.51 -30.57 -1.45
CA ILE A 568 2.62 -31.57 -0.91
C ILE A 568 2.43 -32.68 -1.95
N SER A 569 2.53 -33.93 -1.54
CA SER A 569 2.31 -35.09 -2.39
C SER A 569 1.60 -36.16 -1.61
N ILE A 570 0.55 -36.73 -2.19
CA ILE A 570 -0.19 -37.83 -1.61
C ILE A 570 0.07 -39.04 -2.50
N THR A 571 0.64 -40.10 -1.90
CA THR A 571 0.94 -41.35 -2.59
C THR A 571 0.22 -42.50 -1.87
N SER A 572 -0.25 -43.47 -2.65
CA SER A 572 -0.79 -44.72 -2.07
C SER A 572 0.30 -45.78 -2.01
N SER A 573 0.21 -46.68 -1.04
CA SER A 573 1.14 -47.82 -0.90
C SER A 573 1.18 -48.76 -2.13
N LEU A 574 0.22 -48.60 -3.05
CA LEU A 574 0.14 -49.36 -4.29
C LEU A 574 1.14 -48.87 -5.39
N THR A 575 1.70 -47.70 -5.26
CA THR A 575 2.68 -47.17 -6.22
C THR A 575 4.13 -47.53 -5.90
N ASP A 576 4.42 -48.02 -4.68
CA ASP A 576 5.78 -48.40 -4.22
C ASP A 576 6.16 -49.87 -4.51
N TYR A 577 5.54 -50.50 -5.52
CA TYR A 577 5.80 -51.91 -5.86
C TYR A 577 7.22 -52.18 -6.39
N TYR A 578 8.06 -51.17 -6.52
CA TYR A 578 9.45 -51.34 -6.96
C TYR A 578 10.50 -51.36 -5.85
N ASP A 579 10.12 -51.18 -4.57
CA ASP A 579 11.06 -51.32 -3.45
C ASP A 579 10.63 -52.47 -2.51
N SER A 580 11.13 -53.64 -2.82
CA SER A 580 10.74 -54.95 -2.30
C SER A 580 11.26 -55.22 -0.88
N ARG A 581 10.88 -54.47 0.16
CA ARG A 581 11.31 -54.81 1.53
C ARG A 581 10.33 -54.77 2.68
N THR A 582 9.07 -54.35 2.50
CA THR A 582 8.07 -54.53 3.60
C THR A 582 6.66 -54.60 3.03
N VAL A 583 6.13 -55.81 2.90
CA VAL A 583 4.73 -56.04 2.61
C VAL A 583 3.98 -56.05 3.94
N ASN A 584 3.25 -54.97 4.27
CA ASN A 584 2.12 -55.01 5.17
C ASN A 584 0.85 -54.70 4.38
N ASN A 585 -0.16 -55.55 4.57
CA ASN A 585 -1.34 -55.64 3.70
C ASN A 585 -2.45 -54.62 4.02
N ASP A 586 -2.10 -53.47 4.56
CA ASP A 586 -3.04 -52.41 4.90
C ASP A 586 -2.92 -51.28 3.87
N ASN A 587 -4.05 -50.84 3.31
CA ASN A 587 -4.14 -49.78 2.33
C ASN A 587 -3.86 -48.42 2.99
N TYR A 588 -2.61 -47.99 3.06
CA TYR A 588 -2.23 -46.71 3.63
C TYR A 588 -1.96 -45.70 2.54
N TYR A 589 -2.42 -44.46 2.78
CA TYR A 589 -2.01 -43.29 2.01
C TYR A 589 -0.88 -42.60 2.76
N TYR A 590 0.08 -42.14 2.02
CA TYR A 590 1.19 -41.34 2.54
C TYR A 590 1.05 -39.89 2.06
N ILE A 591 0.99 -38.98 3.02
CA ILE A 591 1.06 -37.54 2.74
C ILE A 591 2.50 -37.12 2.97
N LYS A 592 3.16 -36.68 1.92
CA LYS A 592 4.52 -36.10 1.97
C LYS A 592 4.41 -34.60 1.82
N ILE A 593 4.90 -33.86 2.81
CA ILE A 593 4.98 -32.41 2.82
C ILE A 593 6.45 -31.99 2.78
N GLY A 594 6.76 -30.87 2.13
CA GLY A 594 8.12 -30.37 2.04
C GLY A 594 8.18 -28.84 2.11
N LYS A 595 9.26 -28.35 2.70
CA LYS A 595 9.57 -26.93 2.77
C LYS A 595 11.04 -26.68 2.43
N TYR A 596 11.33 -25.72 1.55
CA TYR A 596 12.68 -25.25 1.33
C TYR A 596 13.13 -24.38 2.51
N LEU A 597 14.20 -24.80 3.18
CA LEU A 597 14.85 -24.03 4.23
C LEU A 597 15.91 -23.08 3.66
N PHE A 598 16.53 -23.47 2.50
CA PHE A 598 17.49 -22.69 1.73
C PHE A 598 17.33 -23.05 0.25
N ASN A 599 17.91 -22.27 -0.66
CA ASN A 599 17.74 -22.41 -2.11
C ASN A 599 17.92 -23.84 -2.68
N ASN A 600 18.65 -24.73 -1.99
CA ASN A 600 18.92 -26.10 -2.43
C ASN A 600 18.66 -27.17 -1.35
N PHE A 601 18.04 -26.83 -0.21
CA PHE A 601 17.79 -27.77 0.86
C PHE A 601 16.30 -27.80 1.23
N MET A 602 15.65 -28.92 0.91
CA MET A 602 14.24 -29.16 1.21
C MET A 602 14.09 -30.14 2.37
N LEU A 603 13.42 -29.73 3.42
CA LEU A 603 12.99 -30.63 4.51
C LEU A 603 11.66 -31.28 4.12
N THR A 604 11.59 -32.61 4.13
CA THR A 604 10.36 -33.35 3.85
C THR A 604 9.96 -34.21 5.04
N ALA A 605 8.64 -34.23 5.29
CA ALA A 605 8.05 -35.15 6.26
C ALA A 605 6.99 -36.00 5.56
N THR A 606 6.95 -37.28 5.88
CA THR A 606 5.97 -38.24 5.34
C THR A 606 5.19 -38.85 6.48
N THR A 607 3.86 -38.81 6.41
CA THR A 607 2.98 -39.48 7.38
C THR A 607 2.01 -40.41 6.66
N GLY A 608 1.76 -41.57 7.24
CA GLY A 608 0.74 -42.49 6.75
C GLY A 608 -0.64 -42.11 7.33
N VAL A 609 -1.65 -42.21 6.53
CA VAL A 609 -3.06 -41.99 6.91
C VAL A 609 -3.84 -43.26 6.57
N ASN A 610 -4.55 -43.82 7.58
CA ASN A 610 -5.40 -44.99 7.41
C ASN A 610 -6.76 -44.62 6.84
#